data_edc5c408b4f31b2dcf77c1263d88e2c2
#
_entry.id   edc5c408b4f31b2dcf77c1263d88e2c2
#
_cell.length_a   1.000
_cell.length_b   1.000
_cell.length_c   1.000
_cell.angle_alpha   90.00
_cell.angle_beta   90.00
_cell.angle_gamma   90.00
#
_symmetry.space_group_name_H-M   'P 1'
#
loop_
_entity.id
_entity.type
_entity.pdbx_description
1 polymer ?
#
loop_
_entity_poly.entity_id
_entity_poly.type
_entity_poly.pdbx_seq_one_letter_code
_entity_poly.pdbx_strand_id
1 'polypeptide(L)'
;EAPIYNARDLAVLRASILKSQIILSSATPSIETWHNCKLGKYHKVNLLKRFGEVYEPRVTLIDMNVEKTSKNSWISVPIIDQIKLSLAKKEQTLIFLNRRGYAPIAFCTACRTSLECKNCSTKLVYHKAKNCYICHICGYRVSETTECVKCKSADNFIPIGPGVERIRDEVSKLFPDASSKIFSSDNFSKREKNLED
;
A
#
# COMPACT_ATOMS: atom_id res chain seq x y z
N GLU A 1 -17.55 7.21 -22.11
CA GLU A 1 -16.76 6.33 -21.22
C GLU A 1 -16.40 5.06 -21.99
N ALA A 2 -15.13 4.63 -21.93
CA ALA A 2 -14.71 3.38 -22.55
C ALA A 2 -15.32 2.20 -21.77
N PRO A 3 -15.77 1.12 -22.45
CA PRO A 3 -16.33 -0.03 -21.77
C PRO A 3 -15.26 -0.69 -20.87
N ILE A 4 -15.61 -0.89 -19.59
CA ILE A 4 -14.75 -1.60 -18.64
C ILE A 4 -14.92 -3.10 -18.86
N TYR A 5 -13.85 -3.80 -19.19
CA TYR A 5 -13.85 -5.24 -19.38
C TYR A 5 -12.68 -5.91 -18.67
N ASN A 6 -12.84 -7.18 -18.34
CA ASN A 6 -11.76 -8.00 -17.82
C ASN A 6 -11.09 -8.77 -18.94
N ALA A 7 -9.82 -8.50 -19.21
CA ALA A 7 -9.07 -9.09 -20.32
C ALA A 7 -8.99 -10.64 -20.24
N ARG A 8 -8.86 -11.22 -19.04
CA ARG A 8 -8.86 -12.67 -18.82
C ARG A 8 -10.21 -13.28 -19.25
N ASP A 9 -11.32 -12.67 -18.83
CA ASP A 9 -12.66 -13.19 -19.09
C ASP A 9 -13.00 -13.09 -20.58
N LEU A 10 -12.60 -12.00 -21.23
CA LEU A 10 -12.71 -11.86 -22.68
C LEU A 10 -11.84 -12.87 -23.44
N ALA A 11 -10.62 -13.15 -22.95
CA ALA A 11 -9.75 -14.13 -23.57
C ALA A 11 -10.37 -15.55 -23.49
N VAL A 12 -10.98 -15.91 -22.36
CA VAL A 12 -11.70 -17.18 -22.20
C VAL A 12 -12.91 -17.26 -23.13
N LEU A 13 -13.71 -16.20 -23.20
CA LEU A 13 -14.86 -16.11 -24.10
C LEU A 13 -14.43 -16.27 -25.57
N ARG A 14 -13.39 -15.54 -25.97
CA ARG A 14 -12.83 -15.62 -27.33
C ARG A 14 -12.34 -17.03 -27.67
N ALA A 15 -11.61 -17.67 -26.75
CA ALA A 15 -11.14 -19.05 -26.92
C ALA A 15 -12.32 -20.02 -27.09
N SER A 16 -13.39 -19.85 -26.32
CA SER A 16 -14.62 -20.64 -26.42
C SER A 16 -15.29 -20.50 -27.80
N ILE A 17 -15.45 -19.25 -28.29
CA ILE A 17 -16.06 -18.96 -29.60
C ILE A 17 -15.23 -19.56 -30.74
N LEU A 18 -13.90 -19.38 -30.68
CA LEU A 18 -12.97 -19.86 -31.69
C LEU A 18 -12.62 -21.35 -31.55
N LYS A 19 -13.15 -22.03 -30.54
CA LYS A 19 -12.81 -23.43 -30.19
C LYS A 19 -11.30 -23.66 -30.08
N SER A 20 -10.58 -22.65 -29.59
CA SER A 20 -9.14 -22.70 -29.39
C SER A 20 -8.79 -23.01 -27.93
N GLN A 21 -7.58 -23.52 -27.70
CA GLN A 21 -7.07 -23.73 -26.35
C GLN A 21 -6.63 -22.40 -25.73
N ILE A 22 -6.83 -22.28 -24.42
CA ILE A 22 -6.32 -21.14 -23.63
C ILE A 22 -5.64 -21.67 -22.36
N ILE A 23 -4.52 -21.10 -22.02
CA ILE A 23 -3.78 -21.38 -20.78
C ILE A 23 -3.76 -20.11 -19.94
N LEU A 24 -4.31 -20.19 -18.72
CA LEU A 24 -4.25 -19.13 -17.73
C LEU A 24 -3.19 -19.50 -16.70
N SER A 25 -2.10 -18.73 -16.65
CA SER A 25 -1.01 -18.94 -15.69
C SER A 25 -1.03 -17.85 -14.62
N SER A 26 -1.02 -18.22 -13.35
CA SER A 26 -0.97 -17.31 -12.22
C SER A 26 -0.50 -18.02 -10.95
N ALA A 27 0.30 -17.32 -10.12
CA ALA A 27 0.60 -17.73 -8.76
C ALA A 27 -0.58 -17.50 -7.81
N THR A 28 -1.45 -16.54 -8.15
CA THR A 28 -2.60 -16.09 -7.35
C THR A 28 -3.86 -16.03 -8.22
N PRO A 29 -4.43 -17.17 -8.61
CA PRO A 29 -5.64 -17.20 -9.43
C PRO A 29 -6.80 -16.52 -8.69
N SER A 30 -7.68 -15.87 -9.45
CA SER A 30 -8.88 -15.26 -8.87
C SER A 30 -9.84 -16.32 -8.33
N ILE A 31 -10.74 -15.89 -7.45
CA ILE A 31 -11.74 -16.79 -6.83
C ILE A 31 -12.62 -17.45 -7.90
N GLU A 32 -13.01 -16.71 -8.93
CA GLU A 32 -13.83 -17.22 -10.04
C GLU A 32 -13.08 -18.31 -10.82
N THR A 33 -11.79 -18.07 -11.14
CA THR A 33 -10.95 -19.06 -11.82
C THR A 33 -10.80 -20.33 -10.97
N TRP A 34 -10.54 -20.16 -9.67
CA TRP A 34 -10.47 -21.26 -8.73
C TRP A 34 -11.77 -22.05 -8.62
N HIS A 35 -12.90 -21.33 -8.56
CA HIS A 35 -14.23 -21.95 -8.54
C HIS A 35 -14.51 -22.75 -9.81
N ASN A 36 -14.19 -22.20 -10.99
CA ASN A 36 -14.33 -22.92 -12.26
C ASN A 36 -13.45 -24.17 -12.35
N CYS A 37 -12.26 -24.16 -11.73
CA CYS A 37 -11.46 -25.39 -11.58
C CYS A 37 -12.15 -26.43 -10.70
N LYS A 38 -12.75 -26.02 -9.56
CA LYS A 38 -13.50 -26.93 -8.67
C LYS A 38 -14.73 -27.54 -9.35
N LEU A 39 -15.40 -26.79 -10.21
CA LEU A 39 -16.54 -27.27 -10.98
C LEU A 39 -16.14 -28.14 -12.19
N GLY A 40 -14.85 -28.36 -12.44
CA GLY A 40 -14.37 -29.11 -13.59
C GLY A 40 -14.48 -28.41 -14.94
N LYS A 41 -14.84 -27.12 -14.96
CA LYS A 41 -14.90 -26.31 -16.18
C LYS A 41 -13.51 -26.01 -16.75
N TYR A 42 -12.51 -25.90 -15.86
CA TYR A 42 -11.11 -25.68 -16.23
C TYR A 42 -10.26 -26.83 -15.72
N HIS A 43 -9.35 -27.30 -16.56
CA HIS A 43 -8.34 -28.25 -16.13
C HIS A 43 -7.26 -27.51 -15.31
N LYS A 44 -6.94 -28.05 -14.12
CA LYS A 44 -5.98 -27.44 -13.21
C LYS A 44 -4.66 -28.17 -13.22
N VAL A 45 -3.57 -27.47 -13.50
CA VAL A 45 -2.21 -27.97 -13.37
C VAL A 45 -1.49 -27.18 -12.27
N ASN A 46 -0.90 -27.90 -11.31
CA ASN A 46 -0.11 -27.27 -10.24
C ASN A 46 1.38 -27.48 -10.51
N LEU A 47 2.11 -26.37 -10.61
CA LEU A 47 3.57 -26.36 -10.65
C LEU A 47 4.07 -26.19 -9.21
N LEU A 48 4.28 -27.30 -8.50
CA LEU A 48 4.64 -27.28 -7.07
C LEU A 48 6.13 -27.03 -6.81
N LYS A 49 6.98 -27.29 -7.80
CA LYS A 49 8.43 -27.09 -7.67
C LYS A 49 8.81 -25.70 -8.17
N ARG A 50 9.57 -24.96 -7.38
CA ARG A 50 10.20 -23.72 -7.85
C ARG A 50 11.32 -24.05 -8.83
N PHE A 51 11.53 -23.19 -9.81
CA PHE A 51 12.68 -23.30 -10.70
C PHE A 51 13.93 -22.87 -9.93
N GLY A 52 14.97 -23.71 -9.96
CA GLY A 52 16.23 -23.48 -9.24
C GLY A 52 16.20 -23.89 -7.76
N GLU A 53 17.36 -23.78 -7.11
CA GLU A 53 17.52 -24.00 -5.66
C GLU A 53 17.14 -22.71 -4.89
N VAL A 54 15.87 -22.44 -4.76
CA VAL A 54 15.37 -21.26 -4.04
C VAL A 54 14.80 -21.70 -2.70
N TYR A 55 15.43 -21.25 -1.61
CA TYR A 55 14.92 -21.48 -0.25
C TYR A 55 13.67 -20.63 0.00
N GLU A 56 12.74 -21.17 0.78
CA GLU A 56 11.60 -20.39 1.22
C GLU A 56 12.05 -19.30 2.22
N PRO A 57 11.47 -18.10 2.15
CA PRO A 57 11.79 -17.05 3.11
C PRO A 57 11.32 -17.48 4.51
N ARG A 58 12.14 -17.20 5.51
CA ARG A 58 11.73 -17.34 6.90
C ARG A 58 10.70 -16.27 7.24
N VAL A 59 9.51 -16.70 7.67
CA VAL A 59 8.44 -15.80 8.11
C VAL A 59 8.39 -15.76 9.63
N THR A 60 8.44 -14.57 10.20
CA THR A 60 8.29 -14.33 11.65
C THR A 60 7.10 -13.43 11.88
N LEU A 61 6.15 -13.84 12.72
CA LEU A 61 5.01 -13.03 13.13
C LEU A 61 5.36 -12.30 14.42
N ILE A 62 5.05 -11.01 14.46
CA ILE A 62 5.25 -10.16 15.64
C ILE A 62 3.88 -9.72 16.13
N ASP A 63 3.48 -10.14 17.33
CA ASP A 63 2.23 -9.71 17.95
C ASP A 63 2.41 -8.31 18.57
N MET A 64 1.84 -7.30 17.94
CA MET A 64 1.91 -5.91 18.41
C MET A 64 1.10 -5.64 19.69
N ASN A 65 0.28 -6.59 20.16
CA ASN A 65 -0.37 -6.47 21.47
C ASN A 65 0.61 -6.80 22.61
N VAL A 66 1.59 -7.65 22.32
CA VAL A 66 2.66 -8.05 23.25
C VAL A 66 3.86 -7.12 23.11
N GLU A 67 4.34 -6.95 21.89
CA GLU A 67 5.49 -6.11 21.54
C GLU A 67 5.07 -4.63 21.42
N LYS A 68 5.06 -3.93 22.54
CA LYS A 68 4.71 -2.51 22.55
C LYS A 68 5.79 -1.67 21.87
N THR A 69 5.38 -0.79 20.97
CA THR A 69 6.26 0.24 20.42
C THR A 69 6.56 1.32 21.46
N SER A 70 7.71 2.00 21.33
CA SER A 70 8.02 3.19 22.10
C SER A 70 6.96 4.29 21.86
N LYS A 71 6.82 5.24 22.79
CA LYS A 71 5.97 6.42 22.55
C LYS A 71 6.36 7.09 21.22
N ASN A 72 5.38 7.30 20.36
CA ASN A 72 5.54 7.89 19.02
C ASN A 72 6.34 7.07 17.99
N SER A 73 6.62 5.79 18.26
CA SER A 73 7.18 4.85 17.30
C SER A 73 6.11 3.97 16.70
N TRP A 74 6.27 3.63 15.40
CA TRP A 74 5.39 2.71 14.65
C TRP A 74 6.11 1.41 14.31
N ILE A 75 7.43 1.37 14.53
CA ILE A 75 8.27 0.21 14.25
C ILE A 75 8.57 -0.48 15.58
N SER A 76 8.25 -1.76 15.69
CA SER A 76 8.52 -2.54 16.90
C SER A 76 10.01 -2.84 17.08
N VAL A 77 10.44 -3.04 18.31
CA VAL A 77 11.84 -3.32 18.64
C VAL A 77 12.40 -4.51 17.86
N PRO A 78 11.71 -5.66 17.73
CA PRO A 78 12.21 -6.78 16.94
C PRO A 78 12.46 -6.43 15.48
N ILE A 79 11.63 -5.56 14.86
CA ILE A 79 11.86 -5.09 13.49
C ILE A 79 13.09 -4.20 13.41
N ILE A 80 13.27 -3.27 14.38
CA ILE A 80 14.45 -2.40 14.46
C ILE A 80 15.72 -3.23 14.52
N ASP A 81 15.73 -4.29 15.34
CA ASP A 81 16.91 -5.16 15.51
C ASP A 81 17.20 -5.97 14.23
N GLN A 82 16.17 -6.44 13.51
CA GLN A 82 16.38 -7.08 12.21
C GLN A 82 16.94 -6.11 11.17
N ILE A 83 16.47 -4.85 11.14
CA ILE A 83 17.03 -3.83 10.24
C ILE A 83 18.50 -3.58 10.57
N LYS A 84 18.88 -3.48 11.87
CA LYS A 84 20.28 -3.34 12.27
C LYS A 84 21.15 -4.49 11.77
N LEU A 85 20.67 -5.72 11.94
CA LEU A 85 21.37 -6.92 11.47
C LEU A 85 21.59 -6.92 9.95
N SER A 86 20.56 -6.55 9.18
CA SER A 86 20.66 -6.45 7.72
C SER A 86 21.65 -5.35 7.31
N LEU A 87 21.59 -4.19 7.93
CA LEU A 87 22.53 -3.09 7.66
C LEU A 87 23.98 -3.47 7.99
N ALA A 88 24.22 -4.17 9.10
CA ALA A 88 25.56 -4.65 9.49
C ALA A 88 26.13 -5.62 8.45
N LYS A 89 25.26 -6.42 7.79
CA LYS A 89 25.65 -7.33 6.69
C LYS A 89 25.69 -6.66 5.32
N LYS A 90 25.40 -5.36 5.24
CA LYS A 90 25.27 -4.60 3.98
C LYS A 90 24.16 -5.16 3.07
N GLU A 91 23.13 -5.75 3.67
CA GLU A 91 21.93 -6.24 2.98
C GLU A 91 20.87 -5.14 2.87
N GLN A 92 19.92 -5.33 1.96
CA GLN A 92 18.79 -4.41 1.77
C GLN A 92 17.59 -4.84 2.62
N THR A 93 16.85 -3.85 3.12
CA THR A 93 15.60 -4.07 3.84
C THR A 93 14.44 -3.40 3.09
N LEU A 94 13.37 -4.14 2.83
CA LEU A 94 12.13 -3.59 2.29
C LEU A 94 11.07 -3.50 3.40
N ILE A 95 10.63 -2.28 3.70
CA ILE A 95 9.52 -2.04 4.62
C ILE A 95 8.27 -1.82 3.77
N PHE A 96 7.34 -2.80 3.79
CA PHE A 96 6.11 -2.71 3.05
C PHE A 96 4.97 -2.19 3.93
N LEU A 97 4.34 -1.10 3.48
CA LEU A 97 3.18 -0.52 4.15
C LEU A 97 2.12 -0.16 3.11
N ASN A 98 0.95 -0.77 3.19
CA ASN A 98 -0.17 -0.49 2.28
C ASN A 98 -0.95 0.78 2.69
N ARG A 99 -0.23 1.88 3.01
CA ARG A 99 -0.80 3.17 3.44
C ARG A 99 0.01 4.32 2.85
N ARG A 100 -0.62 5.09 1.95
CA ARG A 100 -0.01 6.25 1.29
C ARG A 100 0.07 7.46 2.22
N GLY A 101 0.93 8.44 1.86
CA GLY A 101 1.07 9.71 2.55
C GLY A 101 1.76 9.61 3.90
N TYR A 102 1.63 10.67 4.69
CA TYR A 102 2.20 10.78 6.05
C TYR A 102 1.31 10.11 7.09
N ALA A 103 -0.01 10.40 7.05
CA ALA A 103 -0.99 9.78 7.93
C ALA A 103 -2.29 9.49 7.18
N PRO A 104 -2.83 8.27 7.29
CA PRO A 104 -3.98 7.82 6.51
C PRO A 104 -5.32 8.42 6.94
N ILE A 105 -5.39 9.00 8.14
CA ILE A 105 -6.63 9.54 8.69
C ILE A 105 -6.29 10.83 9.45
N ALA A 106 -7.17 11.82 9.36
CA ALA A 106 -7.13 13.01 10.19
C ALA A 106 -8.44 13.14 10.98
N PHE A 107 -8.33 13.46 12.26
CA PHE A 107 -9.47 13.68 13.15
C PHE A 107 -9.47 15.10 13.69
N CYS A 108 -10.65 15.70 13.73
CA CYS A 108 -10.86 16.94 14.44
C CYS A 108 -10.68 16.72 15.95
N THR A 109 -9.82 17.50 16.61
CA THR A 109 -9.56 17.38 18.06
C THR A 109 -10.76 17.79 18.90
N ALA A 110 -11.59 18.73 18.41
CA ALA A 110 -12.74 19.22 19.14
C ALA A 110 -13.92 18.25 19.14
N CYS A 111 -14.26 17.63 17.99
CA CYS A 111 -15.43 16.76 17.88
C CYS A 111 -15.13 15.32 17.46
N ARG A 112 -13.86 14.97 17.25
CA ARG A 112 -13.36 13.64 16.86
C ARG A 112 -13.92 13.10 15.54
N THR A 113 -14.51 13.96 14.71
CA THR A 113 -14.97 13.59 13.37
C THR A 113 -13.77 13.46 12.42
N SER A 114 -13.75 12.41 11.61
CA SER A 114 -12.75 12.23 10.57
C SER A 114 -12.92 13.23 9.43
N LEU A 115 -11.80 13.66 8.84
CA LEU A 115 -11.82 14.51 7.66
C LEU A 115 -12.12 13.66 6.41
N GLU A 116 -13.25 13.94 5.77
CA GLU A 116 -13.76 13.20 4.62
C GLU A 116 -13.76 14.03 3.34
N CYS A 117 -13.67 13.36 2.22
CA CYS A 117 -13.74 13.97 0.90
C CYS A 117 -15.17 14.44 0.61
N LYS A 118 -15.33 15.67 0.14
CA LYS A 118 -16.66 16.21 -0.24
C LYS A 118 -17.27 15.50 -1.44
N ASN A 119 -16.44 14.91 -2.32
CA ASN A 119 -16.91 14.33 -3.58
C ASN A 119 -17.25 12.84 -3.47
N CYS A 120 -16.58 12.08 -2.60
CA CYS A 120 -16.73 10.61 -2.55
C CYS A 120 -16.76 10.04 -1.12
N SER A 121 -16.88 10.89 -0.11
CA SER A 121 -16.99 10.51 1.32
C SER A 121 -15.86 9.61 1.85
N THR A 122 -14.78 9.44 1.10
CA THR A 122 -13.59 8.72 1.53
C THR A 122 -12.76 9.57 2.46
N LYS A 123 -12.07 8.96 3.42
CA LYS A 123 -11.17 9.66 4.33
C LYS A 123 -10.00 10.28 3.56
N LEU A 124 -9.71 11.54 3.88
CA LEU A 124 -8.58 12.26 3.29
C LEU A 124 -7.27 11.86 3.97
N VAL A 125 -6.22 11.73 3.17
CA VAL A 125 -4.87 11.36 3.60
C VAL A 125 -4.00 12.60 3.69
N TYR A 126 -3.31 12.78 4.80
CA TYR A 126 -2.38 13.89 4.98
C TYR A 126 -1.05 13.63 4.27
N HIS A 127 -0.60 14.60 3.50
CA HIS A 127 0.69 14.64 2.83
C HIS A 127 1.55 15.77 3.40
N LYS A 128 2.51 15.42 4.25
CA LYS A 128 3.38 16.39 4.93
C LYS A 128 4.19 17.25 3.96
N ALA A 129 4.77 16.64 2.93
CA ALA A 129 5.57 17.34 1.92
C ALA A 129 4.77 18.38 1.08
N LYS A 130 3.45 18.26 1.08
CA LYS A 130 2.53 19.15 0.32
C LYS A 130 1.68 20.02 1.23
N ASN A 131 1.77 19.87 2.55
CA ASN A 131 0.95 20.53 3.58
C ASN A 131 -0.55 20.52 3.25
N CYS A 132 -1.07 19.38 2.79
CA CYS A 132 -2.47 19.25 2.39
C CYS A 132 -3.00 17.82 2.61
N TYR A 133 -4.32 17.74 2.65
CA TYR A 133 -5.06 16.49 2.65
C TYR A 133 -5.52 16.16 1.23
N ILE A 134 -5.33 14.92 0.79
CA ILE A 134 -5.64 14.47 -0.58
C ILE A 134 -6.55 13.26 -0.52
N CYS A 135 -7.57 13.26 -1.37
CA CYS A 135 -8.35 12.07 -1.69
C CYS A 135 -7.66 11.26 -2.78
N HIS A 136 -7.27 10.02 -2.49
CA HIS A 136 -6.62 9.16 -3.47
C HIS A 136 -7.59 8.47 -4.46
N ILE A 137 -8.90 8.72 -4.33
CA ILE A 137 -9.90 8.22 -5.28
C ILE A 137 -10.18 9.27 -6.36
N CYS A 138 -10.56 10.50 -5.97
CA CYS A 138 -10.99 11.53 -6.92
C CYS A 138 -9.98 12.68 -7.08
N GLY A 139 -8.86 12.66 -6.36
CA GLY A 139 -7.85 13.73 -6.43
C GLY A 139 -8.22 15.03 -5.69
N TYR A 140 -9.39 15.11 -5.03
CA TYR A 140 -9.79 16.28 -4.27
C TYR A 140 -8.74 16.64 -3.21
N ARG A 141 -8.46 17.94 -3.09
CA ARG A 141 -7.44 18.46 -2.16
C ARG A 141 -8.02 19.55 -1.27
N VAL A 142 -7.53 19.58 -0.04
CA VAL A 142 -7.90 20.57 0.96
C VAL A 142 -6.64 20.99 1.71
N SER A 143 -6.53 22.27 2.06
CA SER A 143 -5.43 22.83 2.84
C SER A 143 -5.33 22.14 4.21
N GLU A 144 -4.14 22.15 4.82
CA GLU A 144 -3.91 21.74 6.20
C GLU A 144 -4.76 22.58 7.18
N THR A 145 -4.93 23.88 6.91
CA THR A 145 -5.73 24.83 7.68
C THR A 145 -7.22 24.79 7.32
N THR A 146 -7.82 23.62 7.28
CA THR A 146 -9.25 23.50 6.93
C THR A 146 -10.13 23.52 8.17
N GLU A 147 -11.31 24.10 8.04
CA GLU A 147 -12.33 24.06 9.10
C GLU A 147 -13.03 22.70 9.16
N CYS A 148 -13.39 22.31 10.36
CA CYS A 148 -14.20 21.12 10.58
C CYS A 148 -15.64 21.36 10.09
N VAL A 149 -16.11 20.54 9.16
CA VAL A 149 -17.46 20.63 8.59
C VAL A 149 -18.52 20.47 9.68
N LYS A 150 -18.26 19.68 10.73
CA LYS A 150 -19.22 19.39 11.79
C LYS A 150 -19.30 20.45 12.88
N CYS A 151 -18.16 20.86 13.45
CA CYS A 151 -18.11 21.77 14.60
C CYS A 151 -17.57 23.15 14.27
N LYS A 152 -17.20 23.42 13.00
CA LYS A 152 -16.67 24.70 12.52
C LYS A 152 -15.37 25.18 13.19
N SER A 153 -14.72 24.34 13.99
CA SER A 153 -13.41 24.68 14.55
C SER A 153 -12.35 24.71 13.46
N ALA A 154 -11.56 25.77 13.44
CA ALA A 154 -10.43 25.92 12.53
C ALA A 154 -9.19 25.21 13.07
N ASP A 155 -8.30 24.77 12.19
CA ASP A 155 -6.95 24.26 12.45
C ASP A 155 -6.83 23.11 13.47
N ASN A 156 -7.87 22.31 13.61
CA ASN A 156 -7.98 21.30 14.66
C ASN A 156 -7.88 19.85 14.14
N PHE A 157 -7.31 19.61 12.97
CA PHE A 157 -7.14 18.25 12.48
C PHE A 157 -5.76 17.69 12.85
N ILE A 158 -5.77 16.54 13.56
CA ILE A 158 -4.55 15.78 13.88
C ILE A 158 -4.44 14.58 12.95
N PRO A 159 -3.35 14.48 12.17
CA PRO A 159 -3.06 13.30 11.35
C PRO A 159 -2.67 12.11 12.23
N ILE A 160 -3.40 10.99 12.11
CA ILE A 160 -3.21 9.78 12.92
C ILE A 160 -2.84 8.58 12.05
N GLY A 161 -1.95 7.75 12.59
CA GLY A 161 -1.49 6.50 12.00
C GLY A 161 -0.21 6.65 11.17
N PRO A 162 0.44 5.53 10.85
CA PRO A 162 1.65 5.50 10.05
C PRO A 162 1.30 5.47 8.56
N GLY A 163 1.79 6.43 7.81
CA GLY A 163 1.92 6.36 6.36
C GLY A 163 3.39 6.16 5.97
N VAL A 164 3.65 5.88 4.69
CA VAL A 164 5.01 5.61 4.19
C VAL A 164 5.99 6.76 4.46
N GLU A 165 5.52 8.00 4.39
CA GLU A 165 6.35 9.18 4.67
C GLU A 165 6.76 9.24 6.14
N ARG A 166 5.83 8.91 7.05
CA ARG A 166 6.09 8.91 8.50
C ARG A 166 7.03 7.79 8.91
N ILE A 167 6.86 6.60 8.33
CA ILE A 167 7.78 5.47 8.53
C ILE A 167 9.18 5.82 8.04
N ARG A 168 9.31 6.46 6.87
CA ARG A 168 10.61 6.93 6.38
C ARG A 168 11.27 7.91 7.35
N ASP A 169 10.50 8.89 7.86
CA ASP A 169 11.03 9.88 8.81
C ASP A 169 11.52 9.18 10.10
N GLU A 170 10.83 8.14 10.55
CA GLU A 170 11.23 7.33 11.70
C GLU A 170 12.49 6.51 11.40
N VAL A 171 12.54 5.81 10.27
CA VAL A 171 13.73 5.06 9.82
C VAL A 171 14.95 5.96 9.70
N SER A 172 14.80 7.17 9.11
CA SER A 172 15.90 8.13 8.97
C SER A 172 16.43 8.64 10.31
N LYS A 173 15.58 8.70 11.34
CA LYS A 173 16.01 9.06 12.71
C LYS A 173 16.72 7.90 13.41
N LEU A 174 16.24 6.67 13.22
CA LEU A 174 16.82 5.48 13.83
C LEU A 174 18.13 5.05 13.16
N PHE A 175 18.27 5.32 11.86
CA PHE A 175 19.39 4.90 11.03
C PHE A 175 19.87 6.06 10.13
N PRO A 176 20.50 7.10 10.70
CA PRO A 176 20.87 8.31 9.96
C PRO A 176 21.88 8.05 8.82
N ASP A 177 22.72 7.03 8.98
CA ASP A 177 23.73 6.66 7.98
C ASP A 177 23.18 5.75 6.86
N ALA A 178 21.93 5.28 6.99
CA ALA A 178 21.31 4.40 5.99
C ALA A 178 20.59 5.20 4.91
N SER A 179 20.87 4.90 3.64
CA SER A 179 20.12 5.46 2.51
C SER A 179 18.73 4.85 2.42
N SER A 180 17.68 5.67 2.52
CA SER A 180 16.29 5.22 2.41
C SER A 180 15.57 5.88 1.23
N LYS A 181 14.74 5.10 0.50
CA LYS A 181 13.92 5.59 -0.62
C LYS A 181 12.48 5.13 -0.45
N ILE A 182 11.52 6.02 -0.78
CA ILE A 182 10.10 5.68 -0.84
C ILE A 182 9.75 5.26 -2.27
N PHE A 183 9.12 4.09 -2.40
CA PHE A 183 8.47 3.63 -3.62
C PHE A 183 6.96 3.79 -3.47
N SER A 184 6.38 4.76 -4.15
CA SER A 184 4.93 4.98 -4.20
C SER A 184 4.53 5.41 -5.61
N SER A 185 3.28 5.15 -5.99
CA SER A 185 2.76 5.59 -7.29
C SER A 185 2.87 7.10 -7.51
N ASP A 186 2.85 7.89 -6.43
CA ASP A 186 2.99 9.34 -6.50
C ASP A 186 4.42 9.78 -6.90
N ASN A 187 5.41 8.91 -6.73
CA ASN A 187 6.81 9.17 -7.07
C ASN A 187 7.21 8.57 -8.42
N PHE A 188 6.52 7.54 -8.90
CA PHE A 188 6.78 6.93 -10.21
C PHE A 188 6.41 7.87 -11.36
N SER A 189 5.29 8.56 -11.28
CA SER A 189 4.84 9.52 -12.30
C SER A 189 5.78 10.71 -12.52
N LYS A 190 6.69 11.01 -11.57
CA LYS A 190 7.71 12.05 -11.71
C LYS A 190 9.00 11.54 -12.37
N ARG A 191 9.27 10.23 -12.30
CA ARG A 191 10.51 9.66 -12.89
C ARG A 191 10.37 9.30 -14.36
N GLU A 192 9.18 8.89 -14.81
CA GLU A 192 8.93 8.67 -16.23
C GLU A 192 9.10 9.96 -17.05
N LYS A 193 8.72 11.12 -16.47
CA LYS A 193 8.95 12.43 -17.12
C LYS A 193 10.41 12.90 -17.17
N ASN A 194 11.29 12.33 -16.33
CA ASN A 194 12.72 12.67 -16.30
C ASN A 194 13.60 11.63 -17.04
N LEU A 195 13.01 10.64 -17.69
CA LEU A 195 13.69 9.66 -18.53
C LEU A 195 13.41 9.88 -20.03
N GLU A 196 12.54 10.83 -20.36
CA GLU A 196 12.23 11.26 -21.73
C GLU A 196 12.91 12.59 -22.12
N ASP A 197 13.66 13.22 -21.21
CA ASP A 197 14.61 14.33 -21.45
C ASP A 197 16.06 13.83 -21.34
#